data_dcf84c6edfab987dc04cc28ba17d0d71
#
_entry.id   dcf84c6edfab987dc04cc28ba17d0d71
#
_cell.length_a   1.000
_cell.length_b   1.000
_cell.length_c   1.000
_cell.angle_alpha   90.00
_cell.angle_beta   90.00
_cell.angle_gamma   90.00
#
_symmetry.space_group_name_H-M   'P 1'
#
loop_
_entity.id
_entity.type
_entity.pdbx_description
1 polymer ?
#
loop_
_entity_poly.entity_id
_entity_poly.type
_entity_poly.pdbx_seq_one_letter_code
_entity_poly.pdbx_strand_id
1 'polypeptide(L)'
;MCAVRFSTGMRSSILRLAFLFCALPVCAFSATNVVNLSHYDMIRPDFGAMKSQGIVGVIHEATYPPFVRDPKYLDRQMGALQAGLLWGAYHYANGSDPIRQADHFLSVVSSAWAQANPALRPSSGVLLVLDFEKNGHYPGGTMRADQAVAFVERIRSRTGVYPGIYSGEYHLAQVLNSARVTPAQRQTLTNCWLWVANYSKEPRATAPWNYWAMWQYCGDGKCGLPRSAYPIGIANIRRAELNIFRGSRNDLADFWQRRAWNPSGGAPRMESKLTADL
;
A
#
# COMPACT_ATOMS: atom_id res chain seq x y z
N MET A 1 -2.79 6.66 -98.17
CA MET A 1 -3.83 6.30 -97.14
C MET A 1 -3.08 5.86 -95.90
N CYS A 2 -2.87 6.79 -94.97
CA CYS A 2 -2.16 6.55 -93.74
C CYS A 2 -3.18 6.32 -92.61
N ALA A 3 -3.09 5.15 -91.92
CA ALA A 3 -3.88 4.85 -90.69
C ALA A 3 -3.00 5.16 -89.51
N VAL A 4 -3.44 6.13 -88.72
CA VAL A 4 -2.83 6.48 -87.44
C VAL A 4 -3.52 5.61 -86.32
N ARG A 5 -2.72 4.83 -85.60
CA ARG A 5 -3.19 4.09 -84.36
C ARG A 5 -2.86 4.97 -83.16
N PHE A 6 -3.88 5.33 -82.39
CA PHE A 6 -3.76 5.89 -81.06
C PHE A 6 -3.70 4.77 -80.03
N SER A 7 -2.58 4.73 -79.27
CA SER A 7 -2.41 3.86 -78.10
C SER A 7 -2.70 4.68 -76.84
N THR A 8 -3.78 4.39 -76.17
CA THR A 8 -4.12 4.96 -74.85
C THR A 8 -3.51 4.07 -73.76
N GLY A 9 -2.38 4.46 -73.25
CA GLY A 9 -1.79 3.84 -72.04
C GLY A 9 -2.42 4.40 -70.77
N MET A 10 -3.25 3.58 -70.14
CA MET A 10 -3.85 3.92 -68.86
C MET A 10 -2.88 3.56 -67.73
N ARG A 11 -2.23 4.57 -67.17
CA ARG A 11 -1.40 4.37 -65.95
C ARG A 11 -2.26 4.37 -64.72
N SER A 12 -2.47 3.19 -64.15
CA SER A 12 -3.15 3.05 -62.83
C SER A 12 -2.17 3.42 -61.71
N SER A 13 -2.37 4.58 -61.11
CA SER A 13 -1.65 5.00 -59.90
C SER A 13 -2.24 4.28 -58.71
N ILE A 14 -1.53 3.27 -58.19
CA ILE A 14 -1.88 2.60 -56.93
C ILE A 14 -1.45 3.53 -55.80
N LEU A 15 -2.42 4.20 -55.21
CA LEU A 15 -2.25 5.01 -53.98
C LEU A 15 -2.01 4.06 -52.81
N ARG A 16 -0.76 3.88 -52.38
CA ARG A 16 -0.43 3.13 -51.15
C ARG A 16 -0.78 3.99 -49.96
N LEU A 17 -1.93 3.71 -49.32
CA LEU A 17 -2.28 4.28 -48.05
C LEU A 17 -1.39 3.65 -46.97
N ALA A 18 -0.39 4.38 -46.51
CA ALA A 18 0.42 4.00 -45.37
C ALA A 18 -0.41 4.27 -44.12
N PHE A 19 -0.97 3.22 -43.53
CA PHE A 19 -1.52 3.29 -42.18
C PHE A 19 -0.38 3.52 -41.17
N LEU A 20 -0.27 4.75 -40.73
CA LEU A 20 0.60 5.11 -39.62
C LEU A 20 -0.11 4.58 -38.34
N PHE A 21 0.30 3.39 -37.88
CA PHE A 21 -0.10 2.89 -36.56
C PHE A 21 0.59 3.81 -35.54
N CYS A 22 -0.14 4.81 -35.06
CA CYS A 22 0.25 5.56 -33.88
C CYS A 22 0.11 4.60 -32.70
N ALA A 23 1.20 3.91 -32.35
CA ALA A 23 1.29 3.17 -31.11
C ALA A 23 1.18 4.21 -30.00
N LEU A 24 -0.03 4.36 -29.44
CA LEU A 24 -0.20 5.07 -28.19
C LEU A 24 0.74 4.39 -27.18
N PRO A 25 1.57 5.17 -26.46
CA PRO A 25 2.36 4.57 -25.39
C PRO A 25 1.35 3.93 -24.43
N VAL A 26 1.33 2.62 -24.38
CA VAL A 26 0.77 1.92 -23.25
C VAL A 26 1.60 2.43 -22.08
N CYS A 27 1.04 3.34 -21.30
CA CYS A 27 1.60 3.66 -19.99
C CYS A 27 1.71 2.32 -19.28
N ALA A 28 2.86 1.70 -19.36
CA ALA A 28 3.22 0.62 -18.47
C ALA A 28 3.07 1.25 -17.09
N PHE A 29 2.00 0.90 -16.39
CA PHE A 29 1.89 1.16 -14.97
C PHE A 29 3.17 0.57 -14.40
N SER A 30 4.10 1.44 -14.06
CA SER A 30 5.27 1.05 -13.28
C SER A 30 4.68 0.52 -11.99
N ALA A 31 4.60 -0.80 -11.87
CA ALA A 31 4.07 -1.44 -10.67
C ALA A 31 4.94 -0.94 -9.52
N THR A 32 4.45 0.05 -8.80
CA THR A 32 5.19 0.67 -7.72
C THR A 32 5.14 -0.31 -6.58
N ASN A 33 6.24 -1.00 -6.39
CA ASN A 33 6.28 -2.17 -5.55
C ASN A 33 6.55 -1.76 -4.11
N VAL A 34 5.55 -1.98 -3.28
CA VAL A 34 5.66 -2.02 -1.83
C VAL A 34 5.56 -3.49 -1.41
N VAL A 35 6.41 -3.93 -0.51
CA VAL A 35 6.39 -5.26 0.08
C VAL A 35 5.94 -5.14 1.52
N ASN A 36 5.08 -6.05 1.98
CA ASN A 36 4.85 -6.19 3.42
C ASN A 36 5.45 -7.48 3.95
N LEU A 37 5.86 -7.46 5.19
CA LEU A 37 6.58 -8.53 5.88
C LEU A 37 6.06 -8.69 7.31
N SER A 38 6.25 -9.89 7.88
CA SER A 38 5.94 -10.21 9.27
C SER A 38 6.94 -11.21 9.86
N HIS A 39 6.80 -11.52 11.13
CA HIS A 39 7.58 -12.58 11.77
C HIS A 39 7.39 -13.96 11.15
N TYR A 40 6.29 -14.19 10.44
CA TYR A 40 6.05 -15.43 9.69
C TYR A 40 6.99 -15.62 8.49
N ASP A 41 7.55 -14.53 7.96
CA ASP A 41 8.53 -14.61 6.88
C ASP A 41 9.87 -15.13 7.43
N MET A 42 10.12 -16.42 7.24
CA MET A 42 11.29 -17.12 7.79
C MET A 42 12.62 -16.79 7.11
N ILE A 43 12.61 -15.91 6.13
CA ILE A 43 13.76 -15.53 5.34
C ILE A 43 14.50 -14.32 5.90
N ARG A 44 15.75 -14.15 5.46
CA ARG A 44 16.49 -12.89 5.61
C ARG A 44 16.30 -12.06 4.36
N PRO A 45 15.48 -11.00 4.41
CA PRO A 45 15.26 -10.15 3.24
C PRO A 45 16.57 -9.47 2.84
N ASP A 46 16.89 -9.50 1.53
CA ASP A 46 17.94 -8.65 0.96
C ASP A 46 17.33 -7.33 0.52
N PHE A 47 17.35 -6.33 1.39
CA PHE A 47 16.76 -5.02 1.12
C PHE A 47 17.49 -4.25 0.01
N GLY A 48 18.81 -4.48 -0.17
CA GLY A 48 19.58 -3.92 -1.28
C GLY A 48 19.11 -4.47 -2.63
N ALA A 49 18.94 -5.79 -2.72
CA ALA A 49 18.37 -6.42 -3.90
C ALA A 49 16.91 -5.99 -4.14
N MET A 50 16.08 -5.86 -3.09
CA MET A 50 14.73 -5.30 -3.22
C MET A 50 14.76 -3.91 -3.87
N LYS A 51 15.62 -3.02 -3.37
CA LYS A 51 15.77 -1.66 -3.92
C LYS A 51 16.18 -1.69 -5.38
N SER A 52 17.16 -2.50 -5.75
CA SER A 52 17.64 -2.65 -7.13
C SER A 52 16.55 -3.22 -8.07
N GLN A 53 15.66 -4.03 -7.55
CA GLN A 53 14.50 -4.59 -8.27
C GLN A 53 13.29 -3.64 -8.34
N GLY A 54 13.42 -2.41 -7.84
CA GLY A 54 12.40 -1.37 -7.94
C GLY A 54 11.43 -1.29 -6.77
N ILE A 55 11.65 -2.03 -5.68
CA ILE A 55 10.88 -1.82 -4.44
C ILE A 55 11.21 -0.43 -3.89
N VAL A 56 10.19 0.30 -3.48
CA VAL A 56 10.28 1.66 -2.95
C VAL A 56 10.13 1.69 -1.44
N GLY A 57 9.25 0.86 -0.91
CA GLY A 57 8.98 0.82 0.52
C GLY A 57 8.64 -0.58 1.03
N VAL A 58 8.78 -0.74 2.33
CA VAL A 58 8.41 -1.95 3.07
C VAL A 58 7.48 -1.54 4.20
N ILE A 59 6.37 -2.27 4.38
CA ILE A 59 5.49 -2.15 5.54
C ILE A 59 5.61 -3.45 6.33
N HIS A 60 6.04 -3.36 7.58
CA HIS A 60 6.34 -4.55 8.40
C HIS A 60 5.41 -4.63 9.62
N GLU A 61 5.03 -5.84 10.01
CA GLU A 61 4.37 -6.08 11.28
C GLU A 61 5.23 -5.54 12.43
N ALA A 62 4.69 -4.61 13.19
CA ALA A 62 5.39 -4.12 14.38
C ALA A 62 4.90 -4.80 15.65
N THR A 63 3.58 -5.07 15.69
CA THR A 63 2.93 -5.67 16.85
C THR A 63 1.74 -6.55 16.45
N TYR A 64 1.47 -7.56 17.28
CA TYR A 64 0.34 -8.47 17.17
C TYR A 64 -0.20 -8.84 18.56
N PRO A 65 -1.41 -9.44 18.66
CA PRO A 65 -1.99 -9.83 19.95
C PRO A 65 -1.18 -10.90 20.71
N PRO A 66 -1.22 -10.87 22.03
CA PRO A 66 -1.82 -9.92 22.94
C PRO A 66 -0.82 -8.86 23.44
N PHE A 67 -0.44 -7.88 22.65
CA PHE A 67 0.58 -6.87 22.92
C PHE A 67 2.02 -7.37 22.76
N VAL A 68 2.24 -8.16 21.72
CA VAL A 68 3.56 -8.69 21.40
C VAL A 68 4.22 -7.80 20.35
N ARG A 69 5.50 -7.47 20.56
CA ARG A 69 6.35 -6.87 19.53
C ARG A 69 6.81 -7.97 18.57
N ASP A 70 6.74 -7.72 17.27
CA ASP A 70 7.36 -8.58 16.26
C ASP A 70 8.88 -8.63 16.48
N PRO A 71 9.46 -9.84 16.69
CA PRO A 71 10.87 -9.97 17.02
C PRO A 71 11.83 -9.56 15.89
N LYS A 72 11.32 -9.51 14.63
CA LYS A 72 12.11 -9.14 13.45
C LYS A 72 11.99 -7.66 13.07
N TYR A 73 11.07 -6.93 13.71
CA TYR A 73 10.71 -5.56 13.32
C TYR A 73 11.92 -4.61 13.31
N LEU A 74 12.67 -4.57 14.42
CA LEU A 74 13.80 -3.66 14.57
C LEU A 74 14.90 -3.92 13.54
N ASP A 75 15.35 -5.18 13.44
CA ASP A 75 16.46 -5.55 12.55
C ASP A 75 16.11 -5.29 11.09
N ARG A 76 14.86 -5.60 10.71
CA ARG A 76 14.38 -5.37 9.35
C ARG A 76 14.17 -3.90 9.04
N GLN A 77 13.72 -3.09 10.02
CA GLN A 77 13.68 -1.65 9.88
C GLN A 77 15.09 -1.09 9.60
N MET A 78 16.07 -1.49 10.39
CA MET A 78 17.45 -1.02 10.20
C MET A 78 18.01 -1.40 8.83
N GLY A 79 17.81 -2.64 8.39
CA GLY A 79 18.23 -3.09 7.07
C GLY A 79 17.54 -2.37 5.91
N ALA A 80 16.23 -2.12 6.02
CA ALA A 80 15.47 -1.39 5.00
C ALA A 80 15.91 0.08 4.90
N LEU A 81 16.10 0.75 6.03
CA LEU A 81 16.61 2.12 6.08
C LEU A 81 18.04 2.23 5.52
N GLN A 82 18.90 1.25 5.82
CA GLN A 82 20.26 1.18 5.26
C GLN A 82 20.23 1.05 3.73
N ALA A 83 19.26 0.34 3.17
CA ALA A 83 19.05 0.24 1.73
C ALA A 83 18.37 1.47 1.13
N GLY A 84 17.95 2.45 1.92
CA GLY A 84 17.22 3.64 1.47
C GLY A 84 15.79 3.34 1.01
N LEU A 85 15.14 2.35 1.62
CA LEU A 85 13.72 2.06 1.42
C LEU A 85 12.87 2.90 2.37
N LEU A 86 11.67 3.29 1.94
CA LEU A 86 10.65 3.87 2.81
C LEU A 86 10.15 2.80 3.78
N TRP A 87 9.82 3.21 5.01
CA TRP A 87 9.43 2.28 6.06
C TRP A 87 8.03 2.54 6.58
N GLY A 88 7.25 1.48 6.72
CA GLY A 88 5.94 1.47 7.35
C GLY A 88 5.84 0.38 8.41
N ALA A 89 4.85 0.52 9.26
CA ALA A 89 4.54 -0.39 10.35
C ALA A 89 3.06 -0.74 10.35
N TYR A 90 2.71 -1.99 10.63
CA TYR A 90 1.32 -2.35 10.87
C TYR A 90 1.15 -3.07 12.22
N HIS A 91 -0.06 -2.94 12.75
CA HIS A 91 -0.54 -3.66 13.92
C HIS A 91 -1.61 -4.66 13.49
N TYR A 92 -1.36 -5.95 13.69
CA TYR A 92 -2.40 -6.98 13.54
C TYR A 92 -3.37 -6.90 14.73
N ALA A 93 -4.65 -6.63 14.46
CA ALA A 93 -5.61 -6.30 15.49
C ALA A 93 -6.39 -7.50 16.00
N ASN A 94 -6.88 -7.42 17.26
CA ASN A 94 -7.88 -8.32 17.80
C ASN A 94 -9.00 -7.55 18.53
N GLY A 95 -9.99 -8.26 19.06
CA GLY A 95 -11.12 -7.68 19.79
C GLY A 95 -10.83 -7.23 21.23
N SER A 96 -9.57 -7.15 21.66
CA SER A 96 -9.21 -6.62 22.99
C SER A 96 -9.27 -5.08 23.02
N ASP A 97 -8.80 -4.45 24.11
CA ASP A 97 -8.82 -2.99 24.28
C ASP A 97 -8.08 -2.25 23.15
N PRO A 98 -8.78 -1.51 22.29
CA PRO A 98 -8.19 -0.83 21.12
C PRO A 98 -7.24 0.31 21.49
N ILE A 99 -7.46 0.97 22.63
CA ILE A 99 -6.60 2.07 23.10
C ILE A 99 -5.25 1.51 23.53
N ARG A 100 -5.24 0.43 24.28
CA ARG A 100 -4.00 -0.25 24.68
C ARG A 100 -3.25 -0.83 23.49
N GLN A 101 -3.97 -1.37 22.49
CA GLN A 101 -3.35 -1.82 21.24
C GLN A 101 -2.66 -0.68 20.52
N ALA A 102 -3.33 0.47 20.35
CA ALA A 102 -2.76 1.65 19.71
C ALA A 102 -1.54 2.20 20.46
N ASP A 103 -1.62 2.32 21.79
CA ASP A 103 -0.51 2.82 22.61
C ASP A 103 0.71 1.87 22.57
N HIS A 104 0.48 0.56 22.63
CA HIS A 104 1.53 -0.44 22.49
C HIS A 104 2.20 -0.38 21.10
N PHE A 105 1.40 -0.32 20.04
CA PHE A 105 1.89 -0.17 18.68
C PHE A 105 2.79 1.05 18.51
N LEU A 106 2.33 2.24 18.93
CA LEU A 106 3.11 3.47 18.87
C LEU A 106 4.40 3.41 19.70
N SER A 107 4.34 2.77 20.87
CA SER A 107 5.53 2.57 21.73
C SER A 107 6.59 1.74 21.03
N VAL A 108 6.21 0.63 20.39
CA VAL A 108 7.14 -0.23 19.64
C VAL A 108 7.73 0.51 18.45
N VAL A 109 6.91 1.20 17.65
CA VAL A 109 7.36 1.98 16.49
C VAL A 109 8.32 3.08 16.90
N SER A 110 7.99 3.87 17.94
CA SER A 110 8.85 4.93 18.48
C SER A 110 10.18 4.39 18.97
N SER A 111 10.15 3.31 19.76
CA SER A 111 11.35 2.71 20.32
C SER A 111 12.30 2.19 19.23
N ALA A 112 11.77 1.53 18.22
CA ALA A 112 12.57 1.06 17.09
C ALA A 112 13.13 2.22 16.26
N TRP A 113 12.32 3.24 16.01
CA TRP A 113 12.77 4.43 15.29
C TRP A 113 13.91 5.17 16.02
N ALA A 114 13.83 5.28 17.33
CA ALA A 114 14.86 5.90 18.13
C ALA A 114 16.22 5.15 18.08
N GLN A 115 16.20 3.85 17.86
CA GLN A 115 17.40 3.02 17.73
C GLN A 115 18.02 3.03 16.33
N ALA A 116 17.28 3.43 15.29
CA ALA A 116 17.80 3.53 13.94
C ALA A 116 18.80 4.69 13.82
N ASN A 117 19.79 4.56 12.92
CA ASN A 117 20.74 5.64 12.64
C ASN A 117 19.99 6.89 12.14
N PRO A 118 20.09 8.05 12.80
CA PRO A 118 19.41 9.28 12.41
C PRO A 118 19.68 9.72 10.96
N ALA A 119 20.91 9.50 10.47
CA ALA A 119 21.30 9.87 9.11
C ALA A 119 20.62 9.04 8.01
N LEU A 120 20.08 7.87 8.37
CA LEU A 120 19.39 6.97 7.44
C LEU A 120 17.85 7.09 7.51
N ARG A 121 17.33 7.85 8.48
CA ARG A 121 15.89 8.02 8.64
C ARG A 121 15.34 8.94 7.56
N PRO A 122 14.33 8.51 6.77
CA PRO A 122 13.67 9.41 5.85
C PRO A 122 12.92 10.52 6.61
N SER A 123 12.90 11.72 6.06
CA SER A 123 12.21 12.88 6.64
C SER A 123 10.71 12.64 6.82
N SER A 124 10.12 11.78 6.01
CA SER A 124 8.70 11.39 6.11
C SER A 124 8.36 10.64 7.39
N GLY A 125 9.29 9.84 7.94
CA GLY A 125 9.00 8.99 9.10
C GLY A 125 8.44 7.61 8.72
N VAL A 126 7.52 7.10 9.55
CA VAL A 126 6.95 5.75 9.46
C VAL A 126 5.48 5.80 9.06
N LEU A 127 5.11 5.10 8.00
CA LEU A 127 3.70 4.95 7.61
C LEU A 127 3.03 3.98 8.59
N LEU A 128 1.91 4.38 9.20
CA LEU A 128 1.21 3.58 10.21
C LEU A 128 -0.02 2.91 9.60
N VAL A 129 -0.27 1.64 9.96
CA VAL A 129 -1.41 0.86 9.44
C VAL A 129 -2.07 0.07 10.57
N LEU A 130 -3.40 0.08 10.60
CA LEU A 130 -4.23 -0.88 11.31
C LEU A 130 -4.54 -2.06 10.37
N ASP A 131 -4.10 -3.24 10.70
CA ASP A 131 -4.51 -4.48 10.05
C ASP A 131 -5.84 -4.93 10.67
N PHE A 132 -6.91 -4.62 9.94
CA PHE A 132 -8.30 -4.80 10.34
C PHE A 132 -8.94 -5.93 9.55
N GLU A 133 -8.69 -7.15 10.00
CA GLU A 133 -9.21 -8.35 9.34
C GLU A 133 -9.80 -9.36 10.33
N LYS A 134 -10.33 -10.46 9.81
CA LYS A 134 -10.84 -11.54 10.65
C LYS A 134 -9.69 -12.21 11.40
N ASN A 135 -9.66 -12.04 12.71
CA ASN A 135 -8.69 -12.73 13.52
C ASN A 135 -9.11 -14.22 13.72
N GLY A 136 -8.27 -15.12 13.22
CA GLY A 136 -8.45 -16.57 13.41
C GLY A 136 -7.29 -17.22 14.19
N HIS A 137 -6.25 -16.45 14.54
CA HIS A 137 -4.99 -16.99 15.05
C HIS A 137 -4.72 -16.67 16.52
N TYR A 138 -5.22 -15.52 17.01
CA TYR A 138 -4.91 -15.03 18.36
C TYR A 138 -6.12 -14.95 19.25
N PRO A 139 -5.94 -15.07 20.58
CA PRO A 139 -7.00 -14.83 21.56
C PRO A 139 -7.62 -13.43 21.43
N GLY A 140 -8.86 -13.26 21.88
CA GLY A 140 -9.55 -11.97 21.94
C GLY A 140 -10.54 -11.71 20.79
N GLY A 141 -10.65 -12.62 19.83
CA GLY A 141 -11.61 -12.51 18.73
C GLY A 141 -11.25 -11.44 17.71
N THR A 142 -12.16 -11.17 16.78
CA THR A 142 -11.99 -10.16 15.71
C THR A 142 -12.33 -8.76 16.24
N MET A 143 -11.52 -7.76 15.87
CA MET A 143 -11.79 -6.35 16.17
C MET A 143 -13.11 -5.92 15.52
N ARG A 144 -13.94 -5.19 16.27
CA ARG A 144 -15.20 -4.61 15.76
C ARG A 144 -14.95 -3.20 15.19
N ALA A 145 -15.91 -2.71 14.40
CA ALA A 145 -15.82 -1.38 13.80
C ALA A 145 -15.70 -0.24 14.82
N ASP A 146 -16.43 -0.33 15.94
CA ASP A 146 -16.32 0.65 17.04
C ASP A 146 -14.92 0.65 17.69
N GLN A 147 -14.30 -0.52 17.80
CA GLN A 147 -12.94 -0.67 18.31
C GLN A 147 -11.91 -0.15 17.29
N ALA A 148 -12.13 -0.40 15.99
CA ALA A 148 -11.27 0.17 14.93
C ALA A 148 -11.33 1.70 14.94
N VAL A 149 -12.51 2.30 15.11
CA VAL A 149 -12.67 3.75 15.28
C VAL A 149 -11.88 4.26 16.49
N ALA A 150 -12.01 3.61 17.64
CA ALA A 150 -11.28 4.01 18.85
C ALA A 150 -9.76 3.91 18.66
N PHE A 151 -9.29 2.87 17.98
CA PHE A 151 -7.86 2.69 17.63
C PHE A 151 -7.35 3.82 16.74
N VAL A 152 -8.03 4.10 15.60
CA VAL A 152 -7.54 5.10 14.65
C VAL A 152 -7.60 6.52 15.21
N GLU A 153 -8.61 6.83 16.03
CA GLU A 153 -8.69 8.12 16.75
C GLU A 153 -7.58 8.24 17.80
N ARG A 154 -7.23 7.14 18.48
CA ARG A 154 -6.08 7.15 19.39
C ARG A 154 -4.78 7.42 18.65
N ILE A 155 -4.54 6.74 17.51
CA ILE A 155 -3.38 7.03 16.67
C ILE A 155 -3.38 8.50 16.25
N ARG A 156 -4.50 9.02 15.72
CA ARG A 156 -4.63 10.42 15.30
C ARG A 156 -4.32 11.40 16.44
N SER A 157 -4.86 11.16 17.62
CA SER A 157 -4.64 12.04 18.78
C SER A 157 -3.19 12.09 19.26
N ARG A 158 -2.47 10.98 19.10
CA ARG A 158 -1.06 10.84 19.55
C ARG A 158 -0.05 11.29 18.51
N THR A 159 -0.37 11.19 17.23
CA THR A 159 0.59 11.37 16.12
C THR A 159 0.25 12.54 15.19
N GLY A 160 -0.99 12.99 15.22
CA GLY A 160 -1.50 14.00 14.30
C GLY A 160 -1.88 13.46 12.92
N VAL A 161 -1.63 12.18 12.62
CA VAL A 161 -1.99 11.55 11.33
C VAL A 161 -3.00 10.43 11.52
N TYR A 162 -3.91 10.25 10.57
CA TYR A 162 -4.71 9.03 10.50
C TYR A 162 -3.88 7.89 9.89
N PRO A 163 -3.91 6.69 10.48
CA PRO A 163 -3.24 5.52 9.90
C PRO A 163 -3.94 5.05 8.62
N GLY A 164 -3.35 4.13 7.90
CA GLY A 164 -4.05 3.31 6.92
C GLY A 164 -4.91 2.25 7.60
N ILE A 165 -5.91 1.76 6.87
CA ILE A 165 -6.63 0.53 7.20
C ILE A 165 -6.29 -0.50 6.13
N TYR A 166 -5.68 -1.61 6.54
CA TYR A 166 -5.56 -2.81 5.72
C TYR A 166 -6.71 -3.76 6.03
N SER A 167 -7.29 -4.33 5.00
CA SER A 167 -8.32 -5.37 5.12
C SER A 167 -8.51 -6.13 3.82
N GLY A 168 -8.98 -7.37 3.91
CA GLY A 168 -9.55 -8.08 2.77
C GLY A 168 -10.84 -7.41 2.28
N GLU A 169 -11.00 -7.26 0.96
CA GLU A 169 -12.16 -6.58 0.34
C GLU A 169 -13.50 -7.13 0.88
N TYR A 170 -13.62 -8.44 1.01
CA TYR A 170 -14.85 -9.08 1.49
C TYR A 170 -15.14 -8.79 2.97
N HIS A 171 -14.14 -8.91 3.83
CA HIS A 171 -14.28 -8.65 5.27
C HIS A 171 -14.68 -7.19 5.52
N LEU A 172 -14.00 -6.28 4.85
CA LEU A 172 -14.27 -4.85 4.96
C LEU A 172 -15.72 -4.52 4.56
N ALA A 173 -16.18 -5.07 3.44
CA ALA A 173 -17.54 -4.88 2.98
C ALA A 173 -18.57 -5.45 3.97
N GLN A 174 -18.33 -6.65 4.53
CA GLN A 174 -19.22 -7.22 5.53
C GLN A 174 -19.34 -6.36 6.79
N VAL A 175 -18.20 -5.90 7.31
CA VAL A 175 -18.18 -5.11 8.55
C VAL A 175 -18.85 -3.76 8.33
N LEU A 176 -18.49 -3.03 7.26
CA LEU A 176 -18.95 -1.66 7.05
C LEU A 176 -20.41 -1.58 6.57
N ASN A 177 -20.93 -2.62 5.91
CA ASN A 177 -22.35 -2.69 5.53
C ASN A 177 -23.25 -3.17 6.66
N SER A 178 -22.68 -3.56 7.80
CA SER A 178 -23.46 -3.93 8.98
C SER A 178 -24.28 -2.74 9.48
N ALA A 179 -25.55 -2.97 9.81
CA ALA A 179 -26.42 -1.99 10.44
C ALA A 179 -25.92 -1.50 11.82
N ARG A 180 -24.97 -2.21 12.40
CA ARG A 180 -24.32 -1.83 13.67
C ARG A 180 -23.29 -0.72 13.52
N VAL A 181 -22.84 -0.41 12.30
CA VAL A 181 -21.86 0.63 12.03
C VAL A 181 -22.57 1.93 11.68
N THR A 182 -22.41 2.92 12.53
CA THR A 182 -23.06 4.23 12.34
C THR A 182 -22.43 5.04 11.22
N PRO A 183 -23.15 6.03 10.65
CA PRO A 183 -22.58 6.93 9.66
C PRO A 183 -21.33 7.67 10.18
N ALA A 184 -21.32 8.09 11.45
CA ALA A 184 -20.18 8.75 12.07
C ALA A 184 -18.95 7.83 12.13
N GLN A 185 -19.12 6.58 12.49
CA GLN A 185 -18.03 5.58 12.48
C GLN A 185 -17.46 5.36 11.08
N ARG A 186 -18.33 5.26 10.06
CA ARG A 186 -17.89 5.17 8.65
C ARG A 186 -17.07 6.40 8.27
N GLN A 187 -17.56 7.59 8.62
CA GLN A 187 -16.86 8.85 8.33
C GLN A 187 -15.47 8.90 8.99
N THR A 188 -15.34 8.48 10.24
CA THR A 188 -14.03 8.41 10.90
C THR A 188 -13.09 7.46 10.16
N LEU A 189 -13.56 6.27 9.80
CA LEU A 189 -12.73 5.30 9.09
C LEU A 189 -12.30 5.78 7.69
N THR A 190 -13.11 6.60 7.00
CA THR A 190 -12.73 7.18 5.71
C THR A 190 -11.65 8.25 5.76
N ASN A 191 -11.35 8.81 6.94
CA ASN A 191 -10.18 9.67 7.10
C ASN A 191 -8.86 8.89 6.99
N CYS A 192 -8.92 7.57 7.20
CA CYS A 192 -7.81 6.65 6.98
C CYS A 192 -7.66 6.37 5.47
N TRP A 193 -6.43 6.17 5.00
CA TRP A 193 -6.23 5.68 3.65
C TRP A 193 -6.46 4.16 3.59
N LEU A 194 -6.94 3.66 2.45
CA LEU A 194 -7.30 2.25 2.28
C LEU A 194 -6.17 1.45 1.63
N TRP A 195 -5.77 0.37 2.29
CA TRP A 195 -4.95 -0.71 1.75
C TRP A 195 -5.81 -1.98 1.70
N VAL A 196 -6.14 -2.43 0.52
CA VAL A 196 -7.09 -3.54 0.33
C VAL A 196 -6.39 -4.77 -0.24
N ALA A 197 -6.70 -5.95 0.31
CA ALA A 197 -6.26 -7.24 -0.22
C ALA A 197 -7.32 -7.86 -1.12
N ASN A 198 -6.90 -8.22 -2.33
CA ASN A 198 -7.66 -9.07 -3.24
C ASN A 198 -6.68 -9.82 -4.16
N TYR A 199 -6.58 -11.13 -4.00
CA TYR A 199 -5.63 -11.99 -4.73
C TYR A 199 -6.20 -12.60 -6.01
N SER A 200 -7.35 -12.15 -6.48
CA SER A 200 -7.99 -12.65 -7.69
C SER A 200 -8.10 -11.61 -8.79
N LYS A 201 -8.30 -10.36 -8.46
CA LYS A 201 -8.50 -9.25 -9.40
C LYS A 201 -8.27 -7.91 -8.72
N GLU A 202 -8.18 -6.85 -9.50
CA GLU A 202 -8.18 -5.49 -8.97
C GLU A 202 -9.43 -5.24 -8.12
N PRO A 203 -9.27 -4.75 -6.87
CA PRO A 203 -10.39 -4.51 -5.98
C PRO A 203 -11.28 -3.38 -6.52
N ARG A 204 -12.56 -3.55 -6.35
CA ARG A 204 -13.53 -2.48 -6.58
C ARG A 204 -13.43 -1.46 -5.46
N ALA A 205 -13.86 -0.22 -5.72
CA ALA A 205 -13.96 0.78 -4.67
C ALA A 205 -14.80 0.23 -3.51
N THR A 206 -14.22 0.14 -2.35
CA THR A 206 -14.87 -0.32 -1.12
C THR A 206 -15.49 0.89 -0.43
N ALA A 207 -16.80 1.05 -0.59
CA ALA A 207 -17.50 2.08 0.17
C ALA A 207 -17.19 1.91 1.68
N PRO A 208 -16.93 2.99 2.43
CA PRO A 208 -17.15 4.39 2.08
C PRO A 208 -16.00 5.09 1.36
N TRP A 209 -14.87 4.44 1.09
CA TRP A 209 -13.79 5.03 0.29
C TRP A 209 -14.15 5.06 -1.18
N ASN A 210 -13.80 6.15 -1.86
CA ASN A 210 -13.98 6.30 -3.30
C ASN A 210 -12.90 5.56 -4.10
N TYR A 211 -11.75 5.27 -3.47
CA TYR A 211 -10.61 4.57 -4.08
C TYR A 211 -9.75 3.92 -3.00
N TRP A 212 -8.99 2.91 -3.42
CA TRP A 212 -7.90 2.37 -2.62
C TRP A 212 -6.59 3.12 -2.90
N ALA A 213 -5.78 3.33 -1.88
CA ALA A 213 -4.44 3.90 -2.03
C ALA A 213 -3.41 2.80 -2.35
N MET A 214 -3.58 1.63 -1.76
CA MET A 214 -2.70 0.48 -1.95
C MET A 214 -3.52 -0.80 -2.13
N TRP A 215 -3.07 -1.67 -3.04
CA TRP A 215 -3.65 -2.97 -3.30
C TRP A 215 -2.62 -4.06 -3.06
N GLN A 216 -2.89 -4.95 -2.10
CA GLN A 216 -2.15 -6.19 -1.95
C GLN A 216 -2.69 -7.19 -2.97
N TYR A 217 -1.95 -7.40 -4.03
CA TYR A 217 -2.33 -8.27 -5.15
C TYR A 217 -1.73 -9.66 -5.07
N CYS A 218 -0.70 -9.85 -4.24
CA CYS A 218 -0.11 -11.14 -3.90
C CYS A 218 -0.03 -11.32 -2.40
N GLY A 219 -0.47 -12.48 -1.92
CA GLY A 219 -0.39 -12.94 -0.54
C GLY A 219 -0.85 -14.39 -0.45
N ASP A 220 -0.51 -15.10 0.61
CA ASP A 220 -0.90 -16.51 0.85
C ASP A 220 -0.63 -17.47 -0.32
N GLY A 221 0.40 -17.17 -1.11
CA GLY A 221 0.77 -17.94 -2.30
C GLY A 221 -0.14 -17.76 -3.51
N LYS A 222 -1.04 -16.77 -3.48
CA LYS A 222 -1.93 -16.38 -4.58
C LYS A 222 -1.60 -14.98 -5.07
N CYS A 223 -1.85 -14.70 -6.35
CA CYS A 223 -1.67 -13.37 -6.95
C CYS A 223 -2.81 -13.03 -7.89
N GLY A 224 -3.33 -11.81 -7.79
CA GLY A 224 -4.40 -11.28 -8.65
C GLY A 224 -3.91 -10.76 -10.01
N LEU A 225 -2.60 -10.74 -10.25
CA LEU A 225 -1.99 -10.35 -11.52
C LEU A 225 -1.25 -11.52 -12.17
N PRO A 226 -1.11 -11.55 -13.50
CA PRO A 226 -0.30 -12.54 -14.18
C PRO A 226 1.19 -12.34 -13.84
N ARG A 227 1.98 -13.42 -13.90
CA ARG A 227 3.42 -13.41 -13.58
C ARG A 227 4.22 -12.36 -14.35
N SER A 228 3.81 -12.02 -15.55
CA SER A 228 4.44 -10.98 -16.35
C SER A 228 4.29 -9.55 -15.80
N ALA A 229 3.36 -9.34 -14.88
CA ALA A 229 3.04 -8.03 -14.31
C ALA A 229 3.72 -7.76 -12.95
N TYR A 230 4.40 -8.74 -12.37
CA TYR A 230 5.07 -8.58 -11.08
C TYR A 230 6.46 -9.22 -11.07
N PRO A 231 7.40 -8.71 -10.26
CA PRO A 231 8.74 -9.26 -10.18
C PRO A 231 8.70 -10.67 -9.60
N ILE A 232 9.36 -11.61 -10.30
CA ILE A 232 9.49 -13.00 -9.87
C ILE A 232 10.73 -13.12 -8.98
N GLY A 233 10.56 -13.62 -7.75
CA GLY A 233 11.68 -13.87 -6.85
C GLY A 233 12.32 -12.59 -6.34
N ILE A 234 11.55 -11.76 -5.63
CA ILE A 234 12.12 -10.58 -4.97
C ILE A 234 13.09 -11.04 -3.89
N ALA A 235 14.37 -10.88 -4.17
CA ALA A 235 15.45 -10.86 -3.19
C ALA A 235 15.35 -11.93 -2.08
N ASN A 236 15.26 -13.20 -2.46
CA ASN A 236 15.10 -14.36 -1.56
C ASN A 236 13.72 -14.49 -0.89
N ILE A 237 12.75 -13.62 -1.20
CA ILE A 237 11.38 -13.77 -0.72
C ILE A 237 10.61 -14.68 -1.66
N ARG A 238 10.47 -15.95 -1.29
CA ARG A 238 9.75 -16.94 -2.12
C ARG A 238 8.23 -16.69 -2.16
N ARG A 239 7.68 -16.00 -1.17
CA ARG A 239 6.26 -15.66 -1.04
C ARG A 239 6.13 -14.23 -0.55
N ALA A 240 6.62 -13.29 -1.36
CA ALA A 240 6.44 -11.89 -1.02
C ALA A 240 4.98 -11.50 -1.11
N GLU A 241 4.51 -10.84 -0.10
CA GLU A 241 3.26 -10.12 -0.13
C GLU A 241 3.49 -8.80 -0.86
N LEU A 242 2.98 -8.73 -2.10
CA LEU A 242 3.27 -7.64 -3.04
C LEU A 242 2.10 -6.68 -3.14
N ASN A 243 2.45 -5.41 -3.19
CA ASN A 243 1.49 -4.33 -3.20
C ASN A 243 1.75 -3.35 -4.34
N ILE A 244 0.65 -2.85 -4.92
CA ILE A 244 0.64 -1.76 -5.87
C ILE A 244 0.11 -0.53 -5.17
N PHE A 245 0.84 0.57 -5.26
CA PHE A 245 0.33 1.89 -4.93
C PHE A 245 -0.41 2.48 -6.13
N ARG A 246 -1.54 3.16 -5.89
CA ARG A 246 -2.33 3.83 -6.92
C ARG A 246 -1.70 5.16 -7.32
N GLY A 247 -0.74 5.11 -8.20
CA GLY A 247 -0.02 6.29 -8.67
C GLY A 247 1.40 5.96 -9.14
N SER A 248 2.13 6.98 -9.50
CA SER A 248 3.53 6.90 -9.88
C SER A 248 4.44 6.70 -8.66
N ARG A 249 5.73 6.48 -8.92
CA ARG A 249 6.76 6.44 -7.86
C ARG A 249 6.86 7.77 -7.09
N ASN A 250 6.70 8.89 -7.76
CA ASN A 250 6.74 10.21 -7.14
C ASN A 250 5.50 10.41 -6.27
N ASP A 251 4.32 10.02 -6.77
CA ASP A 251 3.08 10.07 -5.97
C ASP A 251 3.17 9.22 -4.72
N LEU A 252 3.88 8.07 -4.76
CA LEU A 252 4.11 7.24 -3.57
C LEU A 252 5.02 7.94 -2.56
N ALA A 253 6.09 8.58 -3.01
CA ALA A 253 6.99 9.32 -2.13
C ALA A 253 6.26 10.50 -1.46
N ASP A 254 5.47 11.24 -2.21
CA ASP A 254 4.63 12.33 -1.72
C ASP A 254 3.54 11.83 -0.76
N PHE A 255 2.93 10.70 -1.08
CA PHE A 255 1.96 10.04 -0.19
C PHE A 255 2.61 9.67 1.14
N TRP A 256 3.80 9.07 1.13
CA TRP A 256 4.52 8.73 2.35
C TRP A 256 4.84 9.99 3.15
N GLN A 257 5.34 11.05 2.49
CA GLN A 257 5.66 12.33 3.14
C GLN A 257 4.44 12.96 3.84
N ARG A 258 3.25 12.83 3.27
CA ARG A 258 2.02 13.42 3.84
C ARG A 258 1.34 12.54 4.89
N ARG A 259 1.49 11.22 4.80
CA ARG A 259 0.70 10.26 5.59
C ARG A 259 1.49 9.57 6.69
N ALA A 260 2.80 9.61 6.65
CA ALA A 260 3.62 8.98 7.68
C ALA A 260 3.76 9.89 8.92
N TRP A 261 4.00 9.24 10.03
CA TRP A 261 4.33 9.87 11.30
C TRP A 261 5.85 9.89 11.49
N ASN A 262 6.40 11.04 11.88
CA ASN A 262 7.80 11.12 12.27
C ASN A 262 7.93 11.04 13.81
N PRO A 263 8.36 9.90 14.37
CA PRO A 263 8.51 9.75 15.81
C PRO A 263 9.54 10.69 16.45
N SER A 264 10.46 11.27 15.66
CA SER A 264 11.47 12.23 16.12
C SER A 264 10.99 13.69 16.00
N GLY A 265 9.89 13.93 15.32
CA GLY A 265 9.35 15.27 15.09
C GLY A 265 8.50 15.74 16.27
N GLY A 266 8.66 17.02 16.67
CA GLY A 266 7.67 17.71 17.50
C GLY A 266 6.30 17.76 16.78
N ALA A 267 5.29 18.30 17.49
CA ALA A 267 3.87 18.31 17.11
C ALA A 267 3.56 18.36 15.60
N PRO A 268 2.51 17.63 15.17
CA PRO A 268 2.17 17.49 13.75
C PRO A 268 1.94 18.85 13.09
N ARG A 269 2.43 19.01 11.85
CA ARG A 269 1.98 20.12 11.01
C ARG A 269 0.48 19.97 10.79
N MET A 270 -0.29 20.93 11.29
CA MET A 270 -1.72 21.01 10.96
C MET A 270 -1.85 21.14 9.43
N GLU A 271 -2.51 20.17 8.80
CA GLU A 271 -2.90 20.28 7.40
C GLU A 271 -3.78 21.53 7.26
N SER A 272 -3.31 22.53 6.52
CA SER A 272 -4.21 23.55 5.98
C SER A 272 -5.26 22.79 5.13
N LYS A 273 -6.53 23.04 5.43
CA LYS A 273 -7.66 22.53 4.63
C LYS A 273 -7.36 22.79 3.16
N LEU A 274 -7.02 21.74 2.40
CA LEU A 274 -7.17 21.79 0.96
C LEU A 274 -8.68 21.80 0.72
N THR A 275 -9.21 22.96 0.40
CA THR A 275 -10.51 23.15 -0.22
C THR A 275 -10.60 22.18 -1.40
N ALA A 276 -11.68 21.41 -1.40
CA ALA A 276 -12.12 20.66 -2.54
C ALA A 276 -12.37 21.62 -3.70
N ASP A 277 -11.50 21.60 -4.70
CA ASP A 277 -11.81 22.10 -6.04
C ASP A 277 -11.26 21.12 -7.06
N LEU A 278 -12.22 20.59 -7.82
CA LEU A 278 -12.27 19.79 -9.03
C LEU A 278 -12.61 18.33 -8.86
#